data_e2fdd2a43612feee13a16b4b4e2bd163
#
_entry.id   e2fdd2a43612feee13a16b4b4e2bd163
#
_cell.length_a   1.000
_cell.length_b   1.000
_cell.length_c   1.000
_cell.angle_alpha   90.00
_cell.angle_beta   90.00
_cell.angle_gamma   90.00
#
_symmetry.space_group_name_H-M   'P 1'
#
loop_
_entity.id
_entity.type
_entity.pdbx_description
1 polymer ?
#
loop_
_entity_poly.entity_id
_entity_poly.type
_entity_poly.pdbx_seq_one_letter_code
_entity_poly.pdbx_strand_id
1 'polypeptide(L)'
;MKNKIYVLNQRQDETYDAAGKAMRDVFSVLLDKQAKIIWSVPKHCSKYVKLLDLPYLILFMLFCVKKSDSVFYSIPENHLKIRLLKAVQRIKKYRIICFINDLNAFRYDGQNDGNSGEVRALAAADKILAPNVNTIAMLKKNGITSDMIPVGIWDYRMDQTQIDKIHEISHAHKKENAVKIAFAGNLNKSEFLSVMEIPSDVQLELWGKLDKEREKTLTSGCHYHGILSSDEIPFAVGAMDYGLVWDGSGKDEIEGGLG
;
A
#
# COMPACT_ATOMS: atom_id res chain seq x y z
N MET A 1 -6.67 7.70 32.13
CA MET A 1 -5.93 8.39 31.02
C MET A 1 -6.22 7.63 29.74
N LYS A 2 -6.59 8.31 28.65
CA LYS A 2 -6.86 7.67 27.35
C LYS A 2 -5.55 7.18 26.73
N ASN A 3 -5.52 5.93 26.27
CA ASN A 3 -4.35 5.36 25.57
C ASN A 3 -4.10 6.12 24.27
N LYS A 4 -2.84 6.42 23.98
CA LYS A 4 -2.45 7.12 22.76
C LYS A 4 -1.95 6.15 21.69
N ILE A 5 -2.20 6.49 20.45
CA ILE A 5 -1.62 5.82 19.29
C ILE A 5 -0.55 6.73 18.73
N TYR A 6 0.65 6.21 18.56
CA TYR A 6 1.74 6.87 17.87
C TYR A 6 2.01 6.16 16.55
N VAL A 7 2.20 6.92 15.50
CA VAL A 7 2.41 6.39 14.15
C VAL A 7 3.82 6.73 13.71
N LEU A 8 4.60 5.72 13.39
CA LEU A 8 5.90 5.93 12.76
C LEU A 8 5.66 6.42 11.33
N ASN A 9 6.02 7.67 11.06
CA ASN A 9 5.77 8.28 9.77
C ASN A 9 6.65 7.62 8.70
N GLN A 10 6.01 6.91 7.80
CA GLN A 10 6.62 6.48 6.55
C GLN A 10 6.48 7.57 5.51
N ARG A 11 7.47 7.67 4.66
CA ARG A 11 7.58 8.67 3.60
C ARG A 11 6.40 8.56 2.63
N GLN A 12 5.59 9.61 2.58
CA GLN A 12 4.37 9.68 1.77
C GLN A 12 4.57 10.45 0.46
N ASP A 13 5.82 10.55 -0.02
CA ASP A 13 6.16 11.48 -1.12
C ASP A 13 5.72 10.97 -2.51
N GLU A 14 5.19 9.75 -2.61
CA GLU A 14 4.81 9.16 -3.90
C GLU A 14 3.28 9.20 -4.07
N THR A 15 2.81 10.14 -4.91
CA THR A 15 1.38 10.35 -5.19
C THR A 15 0.85 9.49 -6.35
N TYR A 16 1.74 8.77 -7.05
CA TYR A 16 1.43 8.07 -8.30
C TYR A 16 1.37 6.55 -8.18
N ASP A 17 1.43 6.01 -6.96
CA ASP A 17 1.31 4.58 -6.74
C ASP A 17 0.15 4.21 -5.80
N ALA A 18 -0.40 3.01 -5.98
CA ALA A 18 -1.49 2.49 -5.16
C ALA A 18 -1.05 2.25 -3.70
N ALA A 19 0.19 1.81 -3.49
CA ALA A 19 0.73 1.55 -2.17
C ALA A 19 0.86 2.84 -1.36
N GLY A 20 1.32 3.93 -1.99
CA GLY A 20 1.36 5.26 -1.38
C GLY A 20 -0.04 5.76 -1.01
N LYS A 21 -1.03 5.58 -1.89
CA LYS A 21 -2.43 5.94 -1.59
C LYS A 21 -2.97 5.15 -0.41
N ALA A 22 -2.84 3.82 -0.42
CA ALA A 22 -3.29 2.96 0.67
C ALA A 22 -2.69 3.39 2.02
N MET A 23 -1.41 3.72 2.04
CA MET A 23 -0.75 4.21 3.24
C MET A 23 -1.26 5.56 3.71
N ARG A 24 -1.47 6.52 2.79
CA ARG A 24 -2.06 7.83 3.14
C ARG A 24 -3.44 7.66 3.75
N ASP A 25 -4.26 6.76 3.20
CA ASP A 25 -5.61 6.48 3.71
C ASP A 25 -5.58 5.86 5.11
N VAL A 26 -4.71 4.89 5.35
CA VAL A 26 -4.50 4.30 6.68
C VAL A 26 -4.04 5.36 7.70
N PHE A 27 -3.06 6.20 7.32
CA PHE A 27 -2.62 7.31 8.18
C PHE A 27 -3.74 8.29 8.48
N SER A 28 -4.52 8.66 7.48
CA SER A 28 -5.66 9.56 7.61
C SER A 28 -6.68 9.02 8.61
N VAL A 29 -7.03 7.72 8.52
CA VAL A 29 -7.91 7.05 9.50
C VAL A 29 -7.33 7.09 10.92
N LEU A 30 -6.03 6.87 11.06
CA LEU A 30 -5.37 6.91 12.37
C LEU A 30 -5.36 8.34 12.94
N LEU A 31 -5.14 9.36 12.11
CA LEU A 31 -5.19 10.77 12.52
C LEU A 31 -6.58 11.19 12.99
N ASP A 32 -7.64 10.74 12.32
CA ASP A 32 -9.03 10.96 12.78
C ASP A 32 -9.28 10.35 14.16
N LYS A 33 -8.60 9.28 14.49
CA LYS A 33 -8.59 8.66 15.82
C LYS A 33 -7.63 9.35 16.80
N GLN A 34 -7.14 10.56 16.45
CA GLN A 34 -6.21 11.36 17.26
C GLN A 34 -4.84 10.70 17.48
N ALA A 35 -4.40 9.86 16.54
CA ALA A 35 -3.05 9.33 16.56
C ALA A 35 -2.02 10.46 16.41
N LYS A 36 -0.84 10.28 16.99
CA LYS A 36 0.27 11.23 16.93
C LYS A 36 1.36 10.72 16.03
N ILE A 37 1.76 11.54 15.07
CA ILE A 37 2.87 11.19 14.18
C ILE A 37 4.18 11.31 14.96
N ILE A 38 5.02 10.27 14.88
CA ILE A 38 6.43 10.35 15.24
C ILE A 38 7.15 10.88 14.02
N TRP A 39 7.78 12.03 14.17
CA TRP A 39 8.51 12.66 13.06
C TRP A 39 9.62 11.74 12.54
N SER A 40 9.86 11.76 11.25
CA SER A 40 10.94 11.04 10.58
C SER A 40 11.61 11.97 9.56
N VAL A 41 12.91 11.81 9.41
CA VAL A 41 13.70 12.65 8.50
C VAL A 41 13.32 12.38 7.04
N PRO A 42 13.05 13.41 6.21
CA PRO A 42 12.73 13.26 4.79
C PRO A 42 13.84 12.56 3.99
N LYS A 43 13.47 11.88 2.89
CA LYS A 43 14.41 11.13 2.01
C LYS A 43 15.55 12.00 1.48
N HIS A 44 15.23 13.25 1.13
CA HIS A 44 16.15 14.18 0.46
C HIS A 44 17.09 14.93 1.41
N CYS A 45 17.00 14.68 2.72
CA CYS A 45 17.90 15.29 3.69
C CYS A 45 19.33 14.73 3.61
N SER A 46 20.28 15.55 4.03
CA SER A 46 21.69 15.15 4.11
C SER A 46 21.91 13.91 4.99
N LYS A 47 23.00 13.19 4.75
CA LYS A 47 23.37 11.99 5.55
C LYS A 47 23.48 12.31 7.05
N TYR A 48 23.93 13.49 7.41
CA TYR A 48 24.08 13.94 8.81
C TYR A 48 22.73 14.13 9.49
N VAL A 49 21.74 14.69 8.80
CA VAL A 49 20.37 14.84 9.34
C VAL A 49 19.73 13.46 9.52
N LYS A 50 19.95 12.53 8.58
CA LYS A 50 19.46 11.14 8.70
C LYS A 50 20.07 10.40 9.90
N LEU A 51 21.28 10.74 10.30
CA LEU A 51 21.91 10.16 11.48
C LEU A 51 21.20 10.53 12.79
N LEU A 52 20.52 11.69 12.82
CA LEU A 52 19.74 12.15 13.99
C LEU A 52 18.39 11.44 14.14
N ASP A 53 17.91 10.75 13.12
CA ASP A 53 16.58 10.09 13.11
C ASP A 53 16.49 9.01 14.22
N LEU A 54 17.52 8.20 14.37
CA LEU A 54 17.54 7.11 15.36
C LEU A 54 17.66 7.60 16.82
N PRO A 55 18.58 8.50 17.16
CA PRO A 55 18.64 9.09 18.49
C PRO A 55 17.33 9.81 18.87
N TYR A 56 16.76 10.58 17.93
CA TYR A 56 15.47 11.23 18.14
C TYR A 56 14.38 10.20 18.45
N LEU A 57 14.26 9.13 17.65
CA LEU A 57 13.28 8.07 17.86
C LEU A 57 13.44 7.46 19.25
N ILE A 58 14.66 7.14 19.68
CA ILE A 58 14.94 6.56 21.01
C ILE A 58 14.46 7.52 22.11
N LEU A 59 14.87 8.78 22.05
CA LEU A 59 14.50 9.79 23.05
C LEU A 59 12.99 9.99 23.10
N PHE A 60 12.35 10.12 21.93
CA PHE A 60 10.90 10.24 21.84
C PHE A 60 10.19 9.04 22.49
N MET A 61 10.62 7.82 22.18
CA MET A 61 10.03 6.60 22.72
C MET A 61 10.23 6.50 24.24
N LEU A 62 11.40 6.89 24.75
CA LEU A 62 11.67 6.84 26.18
C LEU A 62 10.88 7.87 26.98
N PHE A 63 10.71 9.09 26.48
CA PHE A 63 10.10 10.18 27.23
C PHE A 63 8.61 10.38 26.96
N CYS A 64 8.16 10.15 25.72
CA CYS A 64 6.78 10.47 25.31
C CYS A 64 5.83 9.28 25.34
N VAL A 65 6.30 8.05 25.11
CA VAL A 65 5.46 6.85 25.02
C VAL A 65 5.33 6.18 26.39
N LYS A 66 4.09 5.78 26.75
CA LYS A 66 3.75 5.15 28.03
C LYS A 66 3.39 3.67 27.84
N LYS A 67 3.36 2.91 28.92
CA LYS A 67 3.02 1.47 28.95
C LYS A 67 1.68 1.15 28.27
N SER A 68 0.67 2.02 28.40
CA SER A 68 -0.66 1.79 27.84
C SER A 68 -0.82 2.22 26.39
N ASP A 69 0.20 2.90 25.83
CA ASP A 69 0.14 3.43 24.48
C ASP A 69 0.44 2.35 23.43
N SER A 70 0.13 2.65 22.18
CA SER A 70 0.45 1.79 21.03
C SER A 70 1.30 2.55 20.04
N VAL A 71 2.25 1.85 19.42
CA VAL A 71 3.08 2.36 18.31
C VAL A 71 2.74 1.57 17.07
N PHE A 72 2.34 2.28 16.04
CA PHE A 72 1.95 1.74 14.74
C PHE A 72 3.06 1.99 13.72
N TYR A 73 3.40 0.96 12.94
CA TYR A 73 4.23 1.07 11.75
C TYR A 73 3.68 0.19 10.64
N SER A 74 4.10 0.44 9.40
CA SER A 74 3.77 -0.44 8.28
C SER A 74 5.03 -1.04 7.64
N ILE A 75 4.88 -2.17 6.96
CA ILE A 75 5.91 -2.78 6.15
C ILE A 75 5.66 -2.39 4.68
N PRO A 76 6.73 -2.06 3.92
CA PRO A 76 8.16 -2.10 4.28
C PRO A 76 8.62 -0.90 5.12
N GLU A 77 9.43 -1.13 6.15
CA GLU A 77 10.05 -0.12 7.01
C GLU A 77 11.53 -0.45 7.29
N ASN A 78 12.28 0.54 7.76
CA ASN A 78 13.68 0.36 8.14
C ASN A 78 13.80 -0.59 9.35
N HIS A 79 14.43 -1.74 9.14
CA HIS A 79 14.60 -2.79 10.15
C HIS A 79 15.29 -2.31 11.42
N LEU A 80 16.20 -1.33 11.31
CA LEU A 80 16.89 -0.79 12.47
C LEU A 80 15.91 -0.02 13.36
N LYS A 81 15.00 0.77 12.79
CA LYS A 81 13.93 1.44 13.55
C LYS A 81 13.07 0.43 14.31
N ILE A 82 12.65 -0.66 13.64
CA ILE A 82 11.82 -1.70 14.27
C ILE A 82 12.56 -2.39 15.42
N ARG A 83 13.87 -2.69 15.24
CA ARG A 83 14.69 -3.25 16.31
C ARG A 83 14.78 -2.32 17.52
N LEU A 84 14.91 -1.01 17.28
CA LEU A 84 14.91 0.00 18.34
C LEU A 84 13.56 0.06 19.06
N LEU A 85 12.44 0.07 18.32
CA LEU A 85 11.10 0.00 18.91
C LEU A 85 10.99 -1.21 19.83
N LYS A 86 11.43 -2.40 19.39
CA LYS A 86 11.39 -3.62 20.20
C LYS A 86 12.29 -3.55 21.43
N ALA A 87 13.48 -2.96 21.30
CA ALA A 87 14.38 -2.79 22.44
C ALA A 87 13.79 -1.87 23.51
N VAL A 88 13.24 -0.72 23.10
CA VAL A 88 12.59 0.22 24.04
C VAL A 88 11.30 -0.36 24.62
N GLN A 89 10.56 -1.15 23.83
CA GLN A 89 9.36 -1.84 24.32
C GLN A 89 9.64 -2.75 25.51
N ARG A 90 10.79 -3.43 25.55
CA ARG A 90 11.16 -4.28 26.69
C ARG A 90 11.20 -3.52 28.01
N ILE A 91 11.50 -2.22 27.95
CA ILE A 91 11.57 -1.32 29.12
C ILE A 91 10.21 -0.67 29.37
N LYS A 92 9.61 -0.09 28.34
CA LYS A 92 8.43 0.78 28.46
C LYS A 92 7.10 0.00 28.43
N LYS A 93 7.08 -1.24 27.88
CA LYS A 93 5.92 -2.16 27.86
C LYS A 93 4.71 -1.62 27.07
N TYR A 94 4.90 -0.75 26.09
CA TYR A 94 3.85 -0.32 25.14
C TYR A 94 3.56 -1.43 24.12
N ARG A 95 2.48 -1.28 23.34
CA ARG A 95 2.12 -2.22 22.27
C ARG A 95 2.73 -1.80 20.94
N ILE A 96 3.16 -2.76 20.14
CA ILE A 96 3.61 -2.57 18.78
C ILE A 96 2.58 -3.20 17.83
N ILE A 97 2.07 -2.39 16.90
CA ILE A 97 1.10 -2.80 15.86
C ILE A 97 1.76 -2.62 14.50
N CYS A 98 1.80 -3.70 13.73
CA CYS A 98 2.31 -3.71 12.36
C CYS A 98 1.16 -3.80 11.36
N PHE A 99 1.19 -2.97 10.34
CA PHE A 99 0.33 -3.07 9.16
C PHE A 99 1.14 -3.58 7.97
N ILE A 100 0.66 -4.62 7.31
CA ILE A 100 1.28 -5.13 6.10
C ILE A 100 0.65 -4.43 4.91
N ASN A 101 1.41 -3.53 4.27
CA ASN A 101 1.03 -2.91 3.02
C ASN A 101 1.58 -3.71 1.82
N ASP A 102 2.85 -4.09 1.88
CA ASP A 102 3.51 -4.96 0.91
C ASP A 102 4.50 -5.88 1.63
N LEU A 103 4.68 -7.09 1.12
CA LEU A 103 5.52 -8.11 1.74
C LEU A 103 6.44 -8.77 0.71
N ASN A 104 7.67 -8.24 0.60
CA ASN A 104 8.64 -8.72 -0.36
C ASN A 104 9.32 -10.04 0.06
N ALA A 105 9.40 -10.30 1.37
CA ALA A 105 10.11 -11.46 1.92
C ALA A 105 9.61 -12.81 1.40
N PHE A 106 8.37 -12.87 0.89
CA PHE A 106 7.74 -14.11 0.41
C PHE A 106 7.33 -14.03 -1.07
N ARG A 107 7.74 -12.96 -1.76
CA ARG A 107 7.34 -12.69 -3.15
C ARG A 107 8.18 -13.44 -4.19
N TYR A 108 9.36 -13.90 -3.83
CA TYR A 108 10.29 -14.56 -4.74
C TYR A 108 10.70 -15.92 -4.19
N ASP A 109 10.46 -16.98 -4.96
CA ASP A 109 10.90 -18.33 -4.65
C ASP A 109 12.41 -18.39 -4.41
N GLY A 110 12.80 -18.99 -3.28
CA GLY A 110 14.20 -19.19 -2.91
C GLY A 110 14.87 -18.09 -2.07
N GLN A 111 14.19 -16.97 -1.77
CA GLN A 111 14.67 -15.96 -0.82
C GLN A 111 14.04 -16.05 0.57
N ASN A 112 13.32 -17.11 0.83
CA ASN A 112 12.62 -17.40 2.09
C ASN A 112 13.59 -17.97 3.15
N ASP A 113 14.66 -17.22 3.44
CA ASP A 113 15.31 -17.45 4.71
C ASP A 113 14.47 -16.77 5.79
N GLY A 114 13.87 -17.49 6.71
CA GLY A 114 13.12 -16.91 7.85
C GLY A 114 13.89 -15.86 8.66
N ASN A 115 15.03 -15.42 8.15
CA ASN A 115 15.96 -14.43 8.62
C ASN A 115 15.86 -13.08 7.91
N SER A 116 14.97 -12.93 6.91
CA SER A 116 14.81 -11.64 6.25
C SER A 116 14.50 -10.52 7.25
N GLY A 117 14.92 -9.31 6.93
CA GLY A 117 14.63 -8.17 7.80
C GLY A 117 13.13 -7.94 8.00
N GLU A 118 12.30 -8.23 6.99
CA GLU A 118 10.85 -8.10 7.07
C GLU A 118 10.24 -9.14 8.03
N VAL A 119 10.68 -10.40 7.97
CA VAL A 119 10.22 -11.45 8.90
C VAL A 119 10.57 -11.07 10.34
N ARG A 120 11.78 -10.57 10.59
CA ARG A 120 12.17 -10.07 11.92
C ARG A 120 11.35 -8.85 12.35
N ALA A 121 11.00 -7.97 11.41
CA ALA A 121 10.14 -6.83 11.70
C ALA A 121 8.73 -7.31 12.10
N LEU A 122 8.15 -8.24 11.36
CA LEU A 122 6.85 -8.85 11.69
C LEU A 122 6.86 -9.51 13.07
N ALA A 123 7.90 -10.31 13.35
CA ALA A 123 8.06 -10.99 14.66
C ALA A 123 8.25 -9.99 15.84
N ALA A 124 8.60 -8.74 15.57
CA ALA A 124 8.68 -7.70 16.59
C ALA A 124 7.31 -7.16 17.04
N ALA A 125 6.28 -7.27 16.21
CA ALA A 125 4.95 -6.74 16.50
C ALA A 125 4.21 -7.63 17.53
N ASP A 126 3.40 -6.99 18.37
CA ASP A 126 2.46 -7.71 19.25
C ASP A 126 1.17 -8.03 18.50
N LYS A 127 0.80 -7.19 17.53
CA LYS A 127 -0.36 -7.37 16.65
C LYS A 127 0.00 -7.03 15.22
N ILE A 128 -0.48 -7.85 14.28
CA ILE A 128 -0.29 -7.66 12.84
C ILE A 128 -1.66 -7.50 12.18
N LEU A 129 -1.80 -6.44 11.40
CA LEU A 129 -2.92 -6.23 10.49
C LEU A 129 -2.47 -6.75 9.11
N ALA A 130 -3.00 -7.89 8.70
CA ALA A 130 -2.62 -8.57 7.48
C ALA A 130 -3.68 -8.36 6.38
N PRO A 131 -3.30 -8.35 5.09
CA PRO A 131 -4.26 -8.14 4.00
C PRO A 131 -5.41 -9.15 4.01
N ASN A 132 -5.11 -10.43 4.19
CA ASN A 132 -6.09 -11.50 4.12
C ASN A 132 -5.71 -12.71 5.00
N VAL A 133 -6.62 -13.70 5.05
CA VAL A 133 -6.43 -14.93 5.84
C VAL A 133 -5.31 -15.83 5.30
N ASN A 134 -5.04 -15.81 3.99
CA ASN A 134 -3.97 -16.59 3.37
C ASN A 134 -2.60 -16.06 3.80
N THR A 135 -2.43 -14.73 3.83
CA THR A 135 -1.24 -14.09 4.39
C THR A 135 -1.03 -14.50 5.85
N ILE A 136 -2.10 -14.52 6.66
CA ILE A 136 -2.01 -14.97 8.07
C ILE A 136 -1.55 -16.44 8.14
N ALA A 137 -2.13 -17.31 7.33
CA ALA A 137 -1.74 -18.74 7.30
C ALA A 137 -0.26 -18.93 6.93
N MET A 138 0.19 -18.20 5.90
CA MET A 138 1.59 -18.20 5.47
C MET A 138 2.54 -17.68 6.56
N LEU A 139 2.22 -16.58 7.22
CA LEU A 139 3.03 -16.03 8.32
C LEU A 139 3.13 -17.00 9.49
N LYS A 140 2.03 -17.66 9.86
CA LYS A 140 2.02 -18.69 10.91
C LYS A 140 2.89 -19.90 10.53
N LYS A 141 2.81 -20.37 9.28
CA LYS A 141 3.66 -21.44 8.75
C LYS A 141 5.16 -21.10 8.85
N ASN A 142 5.48 -19.81 8.71
CA ASN A 142 6.85 -19.28 8.84
C ASN A 142 7.23 -18.86 10.29
N GLY A 143 6.48 -19.32 11.29
CA GLY A 143 6.83 -19.16 12.70
C GLY A 143 6.49 -17.83 13.33
N ILE A 144 5.71 -16.96 12.67
CA ILE A 144 5.22 -15.71 13.28
C ILE A 144 4.07 -16.03 14.23
N THR A 145 4.27 -15.72 15.52
CA THR A 145 3.33 -16.05 16.61
C THR A 145 2.52 -14.85 17.10
N SER A 146 2.71 -13.68 16.52
CA SER A 146 1.96 -12.46 16.86
C SER A 146 0.45 -12.65 16.69
N ASP A 147 -0.36 -11.91 17.43
CA ASP A 147 -1.80 -11.83 17.20
C ASP A 147 -2.06 -11.17 15.83
N MET A 148 -2.88 -11.81 14.98
CA MET A 148 -3.08 -11.39 13.59
C MET A 148 -4.56 -11.19 13.29
N ILE A 149 -4.86 -10.07 12.60
CA ILE A 149 -6.22 -9.72 12.17
C ILE A 149 -6.21 -9.52 10.65
N PRO A 150 -7.09 -10.19 9.88
CA PRO A 150 -7.26 -9.87 8.47
C PRO A 150 -7.99 -8.53 8.33
N VAL A 151 -7.44 -7.64 7.51
CA VAL A 151 -8.07 -6.34 7.20
C VAL A 151 -9.11 -6.49 6.10
N GLY A 152 -8.88 -7.42 5.18
CA GLY A 152 -9.73 -7.61 4.00
C GLY A 152 -9.43 -6.59 2.90
N ILE A 153 -10.36 -6.47 1.99
CA ILE A 153 -10.33 -5.47 0.92
C ILE A 153 -10.82 -4.15 1.49
N TRP A 154 -10.11 -3.07 1.21
CA TRP A 154 -10.56 -1.71 1.50
C TRP A 154 -10.52 -0.87 0.24
N ASP A 155 -11.43 0.10 0.18
CA ASP A 155 -11.56 1.04 -0.92
C ASP A 155 -10.72 2.30 -0.67
N TYR A 156 -10.56 3.14 -1.69
CA TYR A 156 -9.96 4.46 -1.53
C TYR A 156 -10.79 5.31 -0.58
N ARG A 157 -10.10 5.95 0.36
CA ARG A 157 -10.75 6.91 1.23
C ARG A 157 -11.04 8.18 0.43
N MET A 158 -12.31 8.53 0.35
CA MET A 158 -12.81 9.73 -0.29
C MET A 158 -13.74 10.47 0.67
N ASP A 159 -13.81 11.78 0.55
CA ASP A 159 -14.81 12.58 1.22
C ASP A 159 -16.14 12.57 0.42
N GLN A 160 -17.22 13.05 1.05
CA GLN A 160 -18.54 13.03 0.42
C GLN A 160 -18.57 13.88 -0.86
N THR A 161 -17.84 15.00 -0.91
CA THR A 161 -17.78 15.86 -2.08
C THR A 161 -17.16 15.15 -3.29
N GLN A 162 -16.09 14.36 -3.04
CA GLN A 162 -15.44 13.55 -4.06
C GLN A 162 -16.38 12.45 -4.57
N ILE A 163 -17.09 11.78 -3.66
CA ILE A 163 -18.07 10.75 -3.99
C ILE A 163 -19.20 11.34 -4.84
N ASP A 164 -19.78 12.47 -4.44
CA ASP A 164 -20.85 13.15 -5.16
C ASP A 164 -20.40 13.53 -6.58
N LYS A 165 -19.17 14.05 -6.73
CA LYS A 165 -18.58 14.38 -8.03
C LYS A 165 -18.40 13.15 -8.92
N ILE A 166 -17.99 12.00 -8.37
CA ILE A 166 -17.87 10.74 -9.13
C ILE A 166 -19.27 10.28 -9.60
N HIS A 167 -20.29 10.38 -8.75
CA HIS A 167 -21.66 10.10 -9.12
C HIS A 167 -22.16 11.00 -10.25
N GLU A 168 -21.88 12.31 -10.17
CA GLU A 168 -22.23 13.25 -11.26
C GLU A 168 -21.57 12.87 -12.58
N ILE A 169 -20.26 12.53 -12.57
CA ILE A 169 -19.50 12.08 -13.73
C ILE A 169 -20.13 10.80 -14.30
N SER A 170 -20.41 9.82 -13.47
CA SER A 170 -20.99 8.54 -13.87
C SER A 170 -22.40 8.72 -14.45
N HIS A 171 -23.23 9.58 -13.86
CA HIS A 171 -24.57 9.89 -14.39
C HIS A 171 -24.55 10.70 -15.69
N ALA A 172 -23.54 11.55 -15.86
CA ALA A 172 -23.34 12.33 -17.09
C ALA A 172 -22.79 11.47 -18.23
N HIS A 173 -22.18 10.31 -17.91
CA HIS A 173 -21.66 9.39 -18.90
C HIS A 173 -22.79 8.87 -19.77
N LYS A 174 -22.80 9.29 -21.03
CA LYS A 174 -23.74 8.79 -22.02
C LYS A 174 -23.23 7.45 -22.55
N LYS A 175 -24.07 6.44 -22.58
CA LYS A 175 -23.76 5.19 -23.28
C LYS A 175 -23.43 5.51 -24.74
N GLU A 176 -22.20 5.35 -25.09
CA GLU A 176 -21.71 5.39 -26.46
C GLU A 176 -21.93 4.04 -27.14
N ASN A 177 -21.68 3.96 -28.45
CA ASN A 177 -21.79 2.70 -29.18
C ASN A 177 -20.76 1.67 -28.77
N ALA A 178 -19.61 2.11 -28.19
CA ALA A 178 -18.57 1.25 -27.66
C ALA A 178 -18.60 1.21 -26.13
N VAL A 179 -18.40 0.03 -25.58
CA VAL A 179 -18.24 -0.18 -24.14
C VAL A 179 -16.84 0.27 -23.72
N LYS A 180 -16.76 1.17 -22.77
CA LYS A 180 -15.48 1.67 -22.22
C LYS A 180 -15.10 0.96 -20.94
N ILE A 181 -13.92 0.35 -20.95
CA ILE A 181 -13.37 -0.39 -19.82
C ILE A 181 -12.10 0.31 -19.33
N ALA A 182 -12.05 0.69 -18.05
CA ALA A 182 -10.87 1.29 -17.45
C ALA A 182 -9.86 0.23 -17.00
N PHE A 183 -8.57 0.45 -17.26
CA PHE A 183 -7.49 -0.25 -16.60
C PHE A 183 -6.43 0.76 -16.13
N ALA A 184 -6.16 0.77 -14.82
CA ALA A 184 -5.19 1.67 -14.22
C ALA A 184 -4.14 0.88 -13.42
N GLY A 185 -2.85 1.13 -13.70
CA GLY A 185 -1.76 0.42 -13.02
C GLY A 185 -0.39 0.60 -13.64
N ASN A 186 0.53 -0.31 -13.33
CA ASN A 186 1.84 -0.35 -13.98
C ASN A 186 1.73 -1.12 -15.30
N LEU A 187 1.43 -0.40 -16.38
CA LEU A 187 1.20 -0.98 -17.72
C LEU A 187 2.44 -1.69 -18.28
N ASN A 188 3.64 -1.35 -17.80
CA ASN A 188 4.86 -2.06 -18.21
C ASN A 188 4.92 -3.51 -17.74
N LYS A 189 4.15 -3.87 -16.70
CA LYS A 189 4.04 -5.26 -16.21
C LYS A 189 2.87 -6.02 -16.83
N SER A 190 2.02 -5.34 -17.60
CA SER A 190 0.77 -5.86 -18.15
C SER A 190 0.98 -6.40 -19.56
N GLU A 191 1.67 -7.54 -19.69
CA GLU A 191 2.00 -8.14 -21.01
C GLU A 191 0.76 -8.49 -21.83
N PHE A 192 -0.37 -8.77 -21.18
CA PHE A 192 -1.64 -9.08 -21.83
C PHE A 192 -2.14 -7.96 -22.75
N LEU A 193 -1.79 -6.69 -22.48
CA LEU A 193 -2.18 -5.55 -23.28
C LEU A 193 -1.64 -5.57 -24.74
N SER A 194 -0.64 -6.40 -24.99
CA SER A 194 -0.03 -6.57 -26.34
C SER A 194 -0.57 -7.77 -27.10
N VAL A 195 -1.34 -8.66 -26.45
CA VAL A 195 -1.76 -9.93 -27.01
C VAL A 195 -3.26 -10.21 -26.88
N MET A 196 -3.97 -9.42 -26.08
CA MET A 196 -5.42 -9.61 -25.90
C MET A 196 -6.18 -9.20 -27.16
N GLU A 197 -7.25 -9.91 -27.46
CA GLU A 197 -8.21 -9.54 -28.49
C GLU A 197 -9.29 -8.66 -27.87
N ILE A 198 -9.47 -7.45 -28.40
CA ILE A 198 -10.50 -6.51 -27.96
C ILE A 198 -11.60 -6.49 -29.03
N PRO A 199 -12.88 -6.83 -28.68
CA PRO A 199 -13.99 -6.71 -29.62
C PRO A 199 -14.13 -5.29 -30.15
N SER A 200 -14.62 -5.14 -31.39
CA SER A 200 -14.73 -3.85 -32.07
C SER A 200 -15.68 -2.84 -31.41
N ASP A 201 -16.58 -3.31 -30.55
CA ASP A 201 -17.52 -2.53 -29.75
C ASP A 201 -17.00 -2.26 -28.33
N VAL A 202 -15.72 -2.60 -28.03
CA VAL A 202 -15.06 -2.37 -26.74
C VAL A 202 -13.86 -1.47 -26.93
N GLN A 203 -13.67 -0.53 -26.00
CA GLN A 203 -12.48 0.32 -25.88
C GLN A 203 -11.86 0.13 -24.50
N LEU A 204 -10.56 -0.09 -24.45
CA LEU A 204 -9.80 -0.24 -23.20
C LEU A 204 -9.05 1.06 -22.93
N GLU A 205 -9.49 1.79 -21.92
CA GLU A 205 -8.96 3.09 -21.50
C GLU A 205 -7.88 2.89 -20.44
N LEU A 206 -6.63 3.31 -20.74
CA LEU A 206 -5.46 2.94 -19.96
C LEU A 206 -4.83 4.14 -19.26
N TRP A 207 -4.57 4.01 -17.95
CA TRP A 207 -3.80 4.97 -17.15
C TRP A 207 -2.67 4.29 -16.40
N GLY A 208 -1.51 4.93 -16.41
CA GLY A 208 -0.37 4.48 -15.61
C GLY A 208 0.96 4.53 -16.34
N LYS A 209 1.99 3.99 -15.71
CA LYS A 209 3.33 4.02 -16.26
C LYS A 209 3.45 3.07 -17.45
N LEU A 210 3.80 3.64 -18.63
CA LEU A 210 4.02 2.92 -19.87
C LEU A 210 5.23 3.51 -20.60
N ASP A 211 6.16 2.65 -20.99
CA ASP A 211 7.32 3.04 -21.77
C ASP A 211 6.96 3.19 -23.24
N LYS A 212 7.56 4.15 -23.93
CA LYS A 212 7.27 4.47 -25.34
C LYS A 212 7.39 3.27 -26.31
N GLU A 213 8.29 2.34 -26.04
CA GLU A 213 8.42 1.14 -26.87
C GLU A 213 7.26 0.17 -26.68
N ARG A 214 6.77 0.04 -25.45
CA ARG A 214 5.58 -0.79 -25.14
C ARG A 214 4.28 -0.16 -25.61
N GLU A 215 4.19 1.16 -25.61
CA GLU A 215 3.03 1.88 -26.15
C GLU A 215 2.77 1.51 -27.63
N LYS A 216 3.85 1.32 -28.41
CA LYS A 216 3.76 0.90 -29.82
C LYS A 216 3.25 -0.53 -30.00
N THR A 217 3.28 -1.35 -28.97
CA THR A 217 2.86 -2.76 -29.01
C THR A 217 1.46 -2.98 -28.45
N LEU A 218 0.78 -1.92 -28.05
CA LEU A 218 -0.60 -2.04 -27.56
C LEU A 218 -1.52 -2.59 -28.65
N THR A 219 -2.40 -3.48 -28.26
CA THR A 219 -3.44 -4.01 -29.16
C THR A 219 -4.40 -2.90 -29.62
N SER A 220 -4.92 -3.04 -30.84
CA SER A 220 -5.97 -2.16 -31.36
C SER A 220 -7.19 -2.15 -30.39
N GLY A 221 -7.72 -0.95 -30.12
CA GLY A 221 -8.78 -0.75 -29.11
C GLY A 221 -8.26 -0.34 -27.73
N CYS A 222 -6.94 -0.28 -27.52
CA CYS A 222 -6.32 0.33 -26.36
C CYS A 222 -6.09 1.84 -26.57
N HIS A 223 -6.54 2.65 -25.62
CA HIS A 223 -6.35 4.12 -25.60
C HIS A 223 -5.56 4.53 -24.39
N TYR A 224 -4.33 4.99 -24.59
CA TYR A 224 -3.44 5.39 -23.51
C TYR A 224 -3.56 6.88 -23.19
N HIS A 225 -3.87 7.20 -21.92
CA HIS A 225 -4.10 8.56 -21.41
C HIS A 225 -2.96 9.11 -20.55
N GLY A 226 -1.89 8.35 -20.36
CA GLY A 226 -0.79 8.79 -19.51
C GLY A 226 -0.93 8.41 -18.05
N ILE A 227 -0.22 9.16 -17.18
CA ILE A 227 -0.17 8.90 -15.75
C ILE A 227 -1.09 9.89 -15.03
N LEU A 228 -1.96 9.37 -14.19
CA LEU A 228 -2.73 10.15 -13.23
C LEU A 228 -2.22 9.89 -11.81
N SER A 229 -2.41 10.85 -10.93
CA SER A 229 -2.22 10.62 -9.50
C SER A 229 -3.26 9.64 -8.97
N SER A 230 -2.95 8.94 -7.89
CA SER A 230 -3.89 8.01 -7.27
C SER A 230 -5.18 8.68 -6.78
N ASP A 231 -5.16 10.00 -6.57
CA ASP A 231 -6.36 10.77 -6.17
C ASP A 231 -7.22 11.17 -7.38
N GLU A 232 -6.69 11.15 -8.61
CA GLU A 232 -7.41 11.44 -9.85
C GLU A 232 -8.02 10.19 -10.50
N ILE A 233 -7.43 9.02 -10.30
CA ILE A 233 -7.87 7.75 -10.87
C ILE A 233 -9.37 7.48 -10.63
N PRO A 234 -9.94 7.66 -9.43
CA PRO A 234 -11.37 7.40 -9.21
C PRO A 234 -12.30 8.22 -10.12
N PHE A 235 -11.92 9.44 -10.45
CA PHE A 235 -12.72 10.30 -11.34
C PHE A 235 -12.62 9.84 -12.81
N ALA A 236 -11.44 9.40 -13.25
CA ALA A 236 -11.25 8.86 -14.58
C ALA A 236 -12.01 7.53 -14.75
N VAL A 237 -11.90 6.62 -13.78
CA VAL A 237 -12.62 5.33 -13.81
C VAL A 237 -14.12 5.50 -13.66
N GLY A 238 -14.60 6.48 -12.89
CA GLY A 238 -16.02 6.78 -12.71
C GLY A 238 -16.73 7.23 -13.99
N ALA A 239 -15.99 7.61 -15.02
CA ALA A 239 -16.52 7.93 -16.35
C ALA A 239 -16.62 6.72 -17.29
N MET A 240 -16.28 5.51 -16.83
CA MET A 240 -16.24 4.30 -17.66
C MET A 240 -17.38 3.34 -17.30
N ASP A 241 -17.71 2.44 -18.21
CA ASP A 241 -18.78 1.44 -17.99
C ASP A 241 -18.32 0.33 -17.04
N TYR A 242 -17.04 -0.06 -17.11
CA TYR A 242 -16.43 -1.11 -16.29
C TYR A 242 -15.00 -0.79 -15.88
N GLY A 243 -14.53 -1.40 -14.80
CA GLY A 243 -13.12 -1.47 -14.40
C GLY A 243 -12.56 -2.87 -14.64
N LEU A 244 -11.39 -2.96 -15.26
CA LEU A 244 -10.65 -4.21 -15.40
C LEU A 244 -9.64 -4.33 -14.26
N VAL A 245 -9.68 -5.47 -13.58
CA VAL A 245 -8.63 -5.91 -12.66
C VAL A 245 -8.00 -7.15 -13.27
N TRP A 246 -6.69 -7.12 -13.49
CA TRP A 246 -5.94 -8.22 -14.09
C TRP A 246 -4.66 -8.49 -13.31
N ASP A 247 -4.49 -9.73 -12.89
CA ASP A 247 -3.31 -10.23 -12.17
C ASP A 247 -2.68 -11.45 -12.89
N GLY A 248 -2.74 -11.46 -14.21
CA GLY A 248 -2.51 -12.65 -15.04
C GLY A 248 -1.13 -12.80 -15.65
N SER A 249 -0.04 -12.44 -14.99
CA SER A 249 1.29 -12.65 -15.59
C SER A 249 1.88 -14.04 -15.39
N GLY A 250 1.21 -14.96 -14.74
CA GLY A 250 1.64 -16.39 -14.63
C GLY A 250 3.05 -16.66 -14.09
N LYS A 251 3.87 -15.64 -13.95
CA LYS A 251 5.26 -15.73 -13.47
C LYS A 251 5.40 -15.34 -11.99
N ASP A 252 4.42 -14.66 -11.45
CA ASP A 252 4.40 -14.15 -10.07
C ASP A 252 3.28 -14.81 -9.25
N GLU A 253 2.82 -16.00 -9.63
CA GLU A 253 1.85 -16.77 -8.85
C GLU A 253 2.47 -17.17 -7.51
N ILE A 254 2.23 -16.32 -6.52
CA ILE A 254 2.40 -16.73 -5.13
C ILE A 254 1.15 -17.53 -4.77
N GLU A 255 1.30 -18.81 -4.45
CA GLU A 255 0.24 -19.61 -3.85
C GLU A 255 -0.34 -18.85 -2.65
N GLY A 256 -1.53 -18.29 -2.81
CA GLY A 256 -2.20 -17.58 -1.72
C GLY A 256 -2.60 -16.15 -1.97
N GLY A 257 -2.37 -15.60 -3.15
CA GLY A 257 -2.87 -14.27 -3.54
C GLY A 257 -2.48 -13.18 -2.55
N LEU A 258 -1.25 -12.70 -2.64
CA LEU A 258 -0.77 -11.49 -1.95
C LEU A 258 -1.03 -10.22 -2.76
N GLY A 259 -1.96 -10.29 -3.72
CA GLY A 259 -2.42 -9.16 -4.51
C GLY A 259 -3.45 -8.33 -3.76
#